data_92ef278417d4771a690944e49f3342f5
#
_entry.id   92ef278417d4771a690944e49f3342f5
#
_cell.length_a   1.000
_cell.length_b   1.000
_cell.length_c   1.000
_cell.angle_alpha   90.00
_cell.angle_beta   90.00
_cell.angle_gamma   90.00
#
_symmetry.space_group_name_H-M   'P 1'
#
loop_
_entity.id
_entity.type
_entity.pdbx_description
1 polymer ?
#
loop_
_entity_poly.entity_id
_entity_poly.type
_entity_poly.pdbx_seq_one_letter_code
_entity_poly.pdbx_strand_id
1 'polypeptide(L)'
;MTRAVLDASAVIALLKREPGSVQVADVIADAAIGVFNHAEVVSHFAHLGAPLEEIREMMRGLPFAIVDADEALSWEAGALRPGTSKAGLSLGDRFCLALARRMGAPAYTADTTWTAIAAETGVNVVNIR
;
A
#
# COMPACT_ATOMS: atom_id res chain seq x y z
N MET A 1 -4.07 -6.34 -16.23
CA MET A 1 -4.99 -5.49 -15.45
C MET A 1 -4.64 -5.58 -13.96
N THR A 2 -4.52 -4.45 -13.29
CA THR A 2 -4.21 -4.42 -11.86
C THR A 2 -5.48 -4.73 -11.05
N ARG A 3 -5.41 -5.75 -10.19
CA ARG A 3 -6.54 -6.18 -9.36
C ARG A 3 -6.53 -5.55 -7.97
N ALA A 4 -5.40 -5.03 -7.54
CA ALA A 4 -5.25 -4.46 -6.21
C ALA A 4 -4.07 -3.50 -6.18
N VAL A 5 -4.16 -2.47 -5.36
CA VAL A 5 -3.02 -1.62 -5.00
C VAL A 5 -2.75 -1.88 -3.52
N LEU A 6 -1.53 -2.29 -3.20
CA LEU A 6 -1.15 -2.66 -1.85
C LEU A 6 -0.50 -1.50 -1.13
N ASP A 7 -0.88 -1.24 0.11
CA ASP A 7 -0.09 -0.37 0.98
C ASP A 7 1.04 -1.17 1.65
N ALA A 8 1.89 -0.50 2.39
CA ALA A 8 3.00 -1.16 3.07
C ALA A 8 2.50 -2.19 4.09
N SER A 9 1.43 -1.90 4.82
CA SER A 9 0.93 -2.79 5.87
C SER A 9 0.44 -4.13 5.30
N ALA A 10 -0.16 -4.11 4.11
CA ALA A 10 -0.61 -5.34 3.44
C ALA A 10 0.59 -6.23 3.06
N VAL A 11 1.65 -5.63 2.51
CA VAL A 11 2.86 -6.39 2.14
C VAL A 11 3.57 -6.92 3.38
N ILE A 12 3.67 -6.10 4.43
CA ILE A 12 4.28 -6.51 5.70
C ILE A 12 3.50 -7.69 6.30
N ALA A 13 2.16 -7.62 6.26
CA ALA A 13 1.33 -8.73 6.76
C ALA A 13 1.60 -10.02 6.00
N LEU A 14 1.79 -9.96 4.69
CA LEU A 14 2.15 -11.13 3.88
C LEU A 14 3.49 -11.69 4.31
N LEU A 15 4.52 -10.85 4.42
CA LEU A 15 5.88 -11.26 4.72
C LEU A 15 6.01 -11.81 6.15
N LYS A 16 5.26 -11.26 7.10
CA LYS A 16 5.30 -11.67 8.50
C LYS A 16 4.22 -12.72 8.84
N ARG A 17 3.43 -13.13 7.86
CA ARG A 17 2.33 -14.08 8.04
C ARG A 17 1.32 -13.64 9.10
N GLU A 18 1.00 -12.36 9.07
CA GLU A 18 -0.01 -11.76 9.94
C GLU A 18 -1.42 -12.02 9.40
N PRO A 19 -2.47 -11.77 10.19
CA PRO A 19 -3.85 -11.90 9.70
C PRO A 19 -4.07 -11.11 8.41
N GLY A 20 -4.72 -11.74 7.43
CA GLY A 20 -4.94 -11.15 6.11
C GLY A 20 -3.90 -11.55 5.06
N SER A 21 -2.83 -12.25 5.43
CA SER A 21 -1.78 -12.65 4.50
C SER A 21 -2.30 -13.46 3.32
N VAL A 22 -3.30 -14.31 3.53
CA VAL A 22 -3.90 -15.13 2.47
C VAL A 22 -4.61 -14.26 1.44
N GLN A 23 -5.33 -13.23 1.88
CA GLN A 23 -6.00 -12.29 0.97
C GLN A 23 -5.00 -11.57 0.07
N VAL A 24 -3.86 -11.16 0.63
CA VAL A 24 -2.81 -10.50 -0.15
C VAL A 24 -2.17 -11.49 -1.12
N ALA A 25 -1.88 -12.70 -0.67
CA ALA A 25 -1.30 -13.74 -1.53
C ALA A 25 -2.18 -14.04 -2.74
N ASP A 26 -3.50 -14.00 -2.57
CA ASP A 26 -4.45 -14.28 -3.65
C ASP A 26 -4.42 -13.24 -4.77
N VAL A 27 -4.04 -12.00 -4.49
CA VAL A 27 -4.07 -10.92 -5.49
C VAL A 27 -2.68 -10.42 -5.89
N ILE A 28 -1.61 -10.86 -5.22
CA ILE A 28 -0.29 -10.23 -5.37
C ILE A 28 0.27 -10.32 -6.78
N ALA A 29 -0.02 -11.39 -7.52
CA ALA A 29 0.47 -11.55 -8.90
C ALA A 29 -0.11 -10.49 -9.85
N ASP A 30 -1.28 -9.95 -9.54
CA ASP A 30 -1.96 -8.94 -10.32
C ASP A 30 -2.04 -7.60 -9.56
N ALA A 31 -1.19 -7.41 -8.56
CA ALA A 31 -1.19 -6.22 -7.72
C ALA A 31 -0.07 -5.25 -8.12
N ALA A 32 -0.27 -4.01 -7.72
CA ALA A 32 0.75 -2.97 -7.80
C ALA A 32 1.03 -2.42 -6.40
N ILE A 33 2.25 -1.95 -6.20
CA ILE A 33 2.63 -1.14 -5.05
C ILE A 33 3.30 0.13 -5.57
N GLY A 34 2.93 1.28 -5.02
CA GLY A 34 3.63 2.51 -5.34
C GLY A 34 5.04 2.50 -4.76
N VAL A 35 5.97 3.18 -5.42
CA VAL A 35 7.37 3.25 -4.98
C VAL A 35 7.49 3.80 -3.56
N PHE A 36 6.61 4.73 -3.17
CA PHE A 36 6.59 5.30 -1.84
C PHE A 36 6.27 4.24 -0.78
N ASN A 37 5.23 3.44 -1.03
CA ASN A 37 4.83 2.37 -0.12
C ASN A 37 5.83 1.20 -0.13
N HIS A 38 6.47 0.95 -1.25
CA HIS A 38 7.59 0.00 -1.33
C HIS A 38 8.72 0.43 -0.38
N ALA A 39 9.09 1.72 -0.39
CA ALA A 39 10.10 2.26 0.52
C ALA A 39 9.69 2.09 1.99
N GLU A 40 8.41 2.22 2.30
CA GLU A 40 7.91 1.99 3.67
C GLU A 40 8.11 0.53 4.12
N VAL A 41 7.91 -0.43 3.23
CA VAL A 41 8.19 -1.85 3.54
C VAL A 41 9.67 -2.05 3.86
N VAL A 42 10.55 -1.53 3.00
CA VAL A 42 12.01 -1.60 3.23
C VAL A 42 12.38 -0.95 4.56
N SER A 43 11.84 0.24 4.81
CA SER A 43 12.09 1.00 6.04
C SER A 43 11.69 0.22 7.30
N HIS A 44 10.55 -0.46 7.25
CA HIS A 44 10.06 -1.26 8.37
C HIS A 44 11.09 -2.34 8.78
N PHE A 45 11.58 -3.12 7.82
CA PHE A 45 12.52 -4.19 8.11
C PHE A 45 13.92 -3.67 8.43
N ALA A 46 14.34 -2.57 7.81
CA ALA A 46 15.60 -1.91 8.15
C ALA A 46 15.59 -1.41 9.60
N HIS A 47 14.48 -0.85 10.05
CA HIS A 47 14.32 -0.40 11.44
C HIS A 47 14.40 -1.57 12.43
N LEU A 48 13.94 -2.75 12.04
CA LEU A 48 14.06 -3.96 12.85
C LEU A 48 15.46 -4.57 12.83
N GLY A 49 16.41 -3.96 12.11
CA GLY A 49 17.80 -4.37 12.08
C GLY A 49 18.20 -5.30 10.93
N ALA A 50 17.28 -5.57 9.99
CA ALA A 50 17.62 -6.42 8.86
C ALA A 50 18.59 -5.71 7.89
N PRO A 51 19.67 -6.36 7.46
CA PRO A 51 20.54 -5.80 6.42
C PRO A 51 19.81 -5.67 5.09
N LEU A 52 20.18 -4.67 4.29
CA LEU A 52 19.52 -4.38 3.03
C LEU A 52 19.46 -5.60 2.09
N GLU A 53 20.55 -6.38 2.03
CA GLU A 53 20.58 -7.57 1.16
C GLU A 53 19.59 -8.65 1.60
N GLU A 54 19.35 -8.80 2.90
CA GLU A 54 18.33 -9.72 3.40
C GLU A 54 16.93 -9.22 3.04
N ILE A 55 16.69 -7.91 3.12
CA ILE A 55 15.40 -7.33 2.73
C ILE A 55 15.16 -7.55 1.24
N ARG A 56 16.17 -7.31 0.41
CA ARG A 56 16.08 -7.56 -1.03
C ARG A 56 15.75 -9.01 -1.35
N GLU A 57 16.42 -9.94 -0.68
CA GLU A 57 16.20 -11.37 -0.89
C GLU A 57 14.77 -11.76 -0.48
N MET A 58 14.30 -11.25 0.64
CA MET A 58 12.94 -11.51 1.12
C MET A 58 11.89 -11.01 0.15
N MET A 59 12.11 -9.86 -0.50
CA MET A 59 11.16 -9.22 -1.40
C MET A 59 11.30 -9.69 -2.86
N ARG A 60 12.40 -10.32 -3.23
CA ARG A 60 12.71 -10.68 -4.62
C ARG A 60 11.66 -11.57 -5.26
N GLY A 61 11.04 -12.46 -4.51
CA GLY A 61 10.04 -13.38 -5.02
C GLY A 61 8.63 -12.82 -5.09
N LEU A 62 8.41 -11.57 -4.68
CA LEU A 62 7.07 -10.98 -4.67
C LEU A 62 6.72 -10.50 -6.08
N PRO A 63 5.62 -11.01 -6.68
CA PRO A 63 5.33 -10.77 -8.09
C PRO A 63 4.56 -9.48 -8.39
N PHE A 64 4.40 -8.59 -7.43
CA PHE A 64 3.72 -7.32 -7.68
C PHE A 64 4.54 -6.40 -8.60
N ALA A 65 3.85 -5.48 -9.28
CA ALA A 65 4.51 -4.41 -10.04
C ALA A 65 4.80 -3.22 -9.11
N ILE A 66 5.98 -2.62 -9.26
CA ILE A 66 6.33 -1.39 -8.54
C ILE A 66 6.07 -0.22 -9.49
N VAL A 67 5.26 0.75 -9.04
CA VAL A 67 4.83 1.89 -9.85
C VAL A 67 5.46 3.17 -9.31
N ASP A 68 6.17 3.90 -10.19
CA ASP A 68 6.81 5.16 -9.83
C ASP A 68 5.77 6.23 -9.49
N ALA A 69 6.15 7.15 -8.61
CA ALA A 69 5.36 8.33 -8.30
C ALA A 69 5.78 9.47 -9.22
N ASP A 70 4.84 9.98 -10.00
CA ASP A 70 5.06 11.14 -10.87
C ASP A 70 4.51 12.42 -10.23
N GLU A 71 4.71 13.56 -10.90
CA GLU A 71 4.22 14.84 -10.41
C GLU A 71 2.71 14.85 -10.27
N ALA A 72 1.97 14.30 -11.24
CA ALA A 72 0.51 14.27 -11.20
C ALA A 72 0.02 13.50 -9.97
N LEU A 73 0.66 12.38 -9.63
CA LEU A 73 0.31 11.60 -8.45
C LEU A 73 0.59 12.37 -7.16
N SER A 74 1.66 13.16 -7.15
CA SER A 74 2.01 14.03 -6.02
C SER A 74 0.89 15.03 -5.72
N TRP A 75 0.34 15.67 -6.76
CA TRP A 75 -0.78 16.59 -6.59
C TRP A 75 -2.02 15.89 -6.05
N GLU A 76 -2.35 14.73 -6.60
CA GLU A 76 -3.51 13.94 -6.18
C GLU A 76 -3.38 13.47 -4.72
N ALA A 77 -2.23 12.94 -4.35
CA ALA A 77 -1.98 12.45 -3.00
C ALA A 77 -2.06 13.58 -1.96
N GLY A 78 -1.42 14.71 -2.26
CA GLY A 78 -1.47 15.88 -1.37
C GLY A 78 -2.87 16.41 -1.18
N ALA A 79 -3.67 16.44 -2.24
CA ALA A 79 -5.04 16.94 -2.21
C ALA A 79 -5.98 16.07 -1.35
N LEU A 80 -5.61 14.84 -1.03
CA LEU A 80 -6.42 13.96 -0.17
C LEU A 80 -6.33 14.32 1.33
N ARG A 81 -5.41 15.19 1.71
CA ARG A 81 -5.20 15.47 3.14
C ARG A 81 -6.45 16.01 3.86
N PRO A 82 -7.21 16.99 3.31
CA PRO A 82 -8.39 17.50 4.02
C PRO A 82 -9.42 16.42 4.36
N GLY A 83 -9.66 15.47 3.46
CA GLY A 83 -10.65 14.40 3.66
C GLY A 83 -10.14 13.22 4.50
N THR A 84 -8.84 13.15 4.80
CA THR A 84 -8.24 11.98 5.45
C THR A 84 -7.51 12.30 6.75
N SER A 85 -7.36 13.58 7.10
CA SER A 85 -6.56 13.97 8.27
C SER A 85 -7.15 13.48 9.59
N LYS A 86 -8.47 13.43 9.72
CA LYS A 86 -9.14 12.97 10.94
C LYS A 86 -8.92 11.48 11.20
N ALA A 87 -8.74 10.69 10.14
CA ALA A 87 -8.46 9.27 10.27
C ALA A 87 -6.98 8.98 10.58
N GLY A 88 -6.15 10.02 10.65
CA GLY A 88 -4.73 9.88 10.98
C GLY A 88 -3.88 9.30 9.88
N LEU A 89 -4.32 9.37 8.61
CA LEU A 89 -3.56 8.86 7.50
C LEU A 89 -2.25 9.62 7.30
N SER A 90 -1.20 8.89 6.97
CA SER A 90 0.09 9.45 6.60
C SER A 90 0.11 9.87 5.11
N LEU A 91 1.16 10.57 4.70
CA LEU A 91 1.35 10.89 3.29
C LEU A 91 1.51 9.63 2.44
N GLY A 92 2.22 8.61 2.93
CA GLY A 92 2.32 7.33 2.24
C GLY A 92 0.96 6.66 2.01
N ASP A 93 0.07 6.73 2.99
CA ASP A 93 -1.31 6.22 2.85
C ASP A 93 -2.04 6.94 1.72
N ARG A 94 -1.87 8.26 1.64
CA ARG A 94 -2.50 9.07 0.59
C ARG A 94 -1.95 8.76 -0.79
N PHE A 95 -0.65 8.48 -0.91
CA PHE A 95 -0.07 8.02 -2.17
C PHE A 95 -0.68 6.69 -2.62
N CYS A 96 -0.89 5.75 -1.69
CA CYS A 96 -1.54 4.48 -2.01
C CYS A 96 -2.97 4.69 -2.52
N LEU A 97 -3.75 5.52 -1.83
CA LEU A 97 -5.12 5.83 -2.23
C LEU A 97 -5.18 6.53 -3.60
N ALA A 98 -4.29 7.49 -3.84
CA ALA A 98 -4.23 8.17 -5.12
C ALA A 98 -3.88 7.21 -6.27
N LEU A 99 -2.93 6.31 -6.05
CA LEU A 99 -2.57 5.30 -7.05
C LEU A 99 -3.73 4.35 -7.32
N ALA A 100 -4.40 3.87 -6.28
CA ALA A 100 -5.57 3.00 -6.41
C ALA A 100 -6.67 3.67 -7.23
N ARG A 101 -6.95 4.95 -6.96
CA ARG A 101 -7.94 5.73 -7.70
C ARG A 101 -7.55 5.87 -9.18
N ARG A 102 -6.27 6.18 -9.46
CA ARG A 102 -5.76 6.29 -10.83
C ARG A 102 -5.92 4.98 -11.59
N MET A 103 -5.63 3.85 -10.95
CA MET A 103 -5.67 2.53 -11.58
C MET A 103 -7.06 1.92 -11.61
N GLY A 104 -8.03 2.55 -10.95
CA GLY A 104 -9.39 1.99 -10.86
C GLY A 104 -9.42 0.65 -10.12
N ALA A 105 -8.52 0.45 -9.16
CA ALA A 105 -8.38 -0.79 -8.41
C ALA A 105 -8.60 -0.55 -6.92
N PRO A 106 -9.03 -1.57 -6.16
CA PRO A 106 -9.16 -1.44 -4.71
C PRO A 106 -7.80 -1.30 -4.03
N ALA A 107 -7.75 -0.53 -2.95
CA ALA A 107 -6.59 -0.43 -2.08
C ALA A 107 -6.70 -1.46 -0.96
N TYR A 108 -5.66 -2.27 -0.80
CA TYR A 108 -5.57 -3.28 0.26
C TYR A 108 -4.71 -2.75 1.40
N THR A 109 -5.24 -2.79 2.62
CA THR A 109 -4.56 -2.28 3.81
C THR A 109 -4.89 -3.13 5.03
N ALA A 110 -3.97 -3.18 5.98
CA ALA A 110 -4.22 -3.73 7.32
C ALA A 110 -4.70 -2.66 8.30
N ASP A 111 -4.73 -1.40 7.91
CA ASP A 111 -5.15 -0.29 8.76
C ASP A 111 -6.67 -0.17 8.76
N THR A 112 -7.29 -0.45 9.90
CA THR A 112 -8.74 -0.47 10.02
C THR A 112 -9.37 0.92 9.91
N THR A 113 -8.60 1.99 10.02
CA THR A 113 -9.14 3.37 9.94
C THR A 113 -9.51 3.80 8.52
N TRP A 114 -8.98 3.13 7.49
CA TRP A 114 -9.21 3.53 6.10
C TRP A 114 -10.66 3.31 5.64
N THR A 115 -11.39 2.39 6.24
CA THR A 115 -12.78 2.16 5.86
C THR A 115 -13.66 3.38 6.10
N ALA A 116 -13.32 4.19 7.09
CA ALA A 116 -14.08 5.39 7.43
C ALA A 116 -13.96 6.50 6.37
N ILE A 117 -12.90 6.47 5.54
CA ILE A 117 -12.64 7.52 4.54
C ILE A 117 -12.80 7.02 3.10
N ALA A 118 -13.18 5.77 2.91
CA ALA A 118 -13.27 5.18 1.57
C ALA A 118 -14.21 5.95 0.66
N ALA A 119 -15.42 6.32 1.15
CA ALA A 119 -16.40 7.03 0.35
C ALA A 119 -15.91 8.41 -0.09
N GLU A 120 -15.17 9.12 0.76
CA GLU A 120 -14.66 10.47 0.47
C GLU A 120 -13.53 10.46 -0.56
N THR A 121 -12.76 9.38 -0.60
CA THR A 121 -11.63 9.26 -1.51
C THR A 121 -12.00 8.72 -2.88
N GLY A 122 -13.16 8.12 -3.02
CA GLY A 122 -13.59 7.44 -4.24
C GLY A 122 -12.86 6.12 -4.50
N VAL A 123 -12.18 5.59 -3.48
CA VAL A 123 -11.42 4.33 -3.57
C VAL A 123 -12.16 3.24 -2.81
N ASN A 124 -12.26 2.07 -3.42
CA ASN A 124 -12.73 0.88 -2.71
C ASN A 124 -11.59 0.36 -1.84
N VAL A 125 -11.80 0.36 -0.53
CA VAL A 125 -10.79 -0.08 0.44
C VAL A 125 -11.13 -1.50 0.88
N VAL A 126 -10.17 -2.40 0.74
CA VAL A 126 -10.25 -3.78 1.26
C VAL A 126 -9.38 -3.88 2.51
N ASN A 127 -10.02 -4.00 3.65
CA ASN A 127 -9.31 -4.21 4.91
C ASN A 127 -9.02 -5.70 5.07
N ILE A 128 -7.75 -6.06 5.27
CA ILE A 128 -7.34 -7.47 5.37
C ILE A 128 -7.36 -8.02 6.79
N ARG A 129 -7.65 -7.19 7.77
CA ARG A 129 -7.71 -7.63 9.18
C ARG A 129 -9.09 -8.05 9.61
#